data_ffb31b04aed3c0f1064d77d02b3b1547
#
_entry.id   ffb31b04aed3c0f1064d77d02b3b1547
#
_cell.length_a   1.000
_cell.length_b   1.000
_cell.length_c   1.000
_cell.angle_alpha   90.00
_cell.angle_beta   90.00
_cell.angle_gamma   90.00
#
_symmetry.space_group_name_H-M   'P 1'
#
loop_
_entity.id
_entity.type
_entity.pdbx_description
1 polymer ?
#
loop_
_entity_poly.entity_id
_entity_poly.type
_entity_poly.pdbx_seq_one_letter_code
_entity_poly.pdbx_strand_id
1 'polypeptide(L)'
;YQQLQEIRPYYVFNDVDVDRYIIDGVNRQVMLSGREMDTRRLPAQARAWVNERLQYTHGYGVAVSPVNRVSPEGLPEFFVRDIPPVGIDELKIDRPEIYYGEMTYGMVAVKTGTQEFDYPSGNENKQTTYGGSGGVEIGSLFNRLAFTAKFMDLNILLSNYIMRESRLMFHRQVVERARKIAPFLHFDSDPYLVINEGRLVWVLDAYTTTDMYPYSTRTGGRNAINYIRNSVKAVVDAYDGSVTFYQASTTDPIIKTYREMFPTLLKDISEMPESLREHVRYPVDLFRVQAFMYRKYHMRDVNVFYNQEDLWEIPNEIYSDRPQRMEPYYIITKLPEEEREEFLLMVPYTPANKDNMIGWLAARCDGDGYGDLVVYTLPKDKLIFGPMQLEARIDQQTEISSQLSLWGQGGSEVIRGNLLAIPIESSFLYVEPIYLQATQELDQPQQFGGGQDDEEDGGQRQQQQRPQGPARASTAIPELKQVIVAFGGQVVMRPTFEEALVQLFGAGDRLLTGDSDQRETPQSGRDLSVVRSAADMAAEAELHYGNVRKALQSWDWPGAGREMESLERAIRDLRQELGK
;
A
#
# COMPACT_ATOMS: atom_id res chain seq x y z
N TYR A 1 9.13 -4.89 -5.66
CA TYR A 1 8.55 -4.86 -7.01
C TYR A 1 9.57 -4.38 -8.04
N GLN A 2 10.13 -3.20 -7.94
CA GLN A 2 11.08 -2.66 -8.92
C GLN A 2 12.22 -3.63 -9.20
N GLN A 3 12.88 -4.16 -8.19
CA GLN A 3 14.03 -5.05 -8.37
C GLN A 3 13.66 -6.45 -8.88
N LEU A 4 12.50 -6.99 -8.48
CA LEU A 4 12.07 -8.34 -8.85
C LEU A 4 11.34 -8.41 -10.19
N GLN A 5 10.63 -7.36 -10.57
CA GLN A 5 9.69 -7.35 -11.71
C GLN A 5 10.02 -6.26 -12.75
N GLU A 6 11.16 -5.56 -12.63
CA GLU A 6 11.60 -4.54 -13.59
C GLU A 6 11.79 -5.11 -14.99
N ILE A 7 12.43 -6.27 -15.11
CA ILE A 7 12.71 -7.00 -16.35
C ILE A 7 13.62 -6.21 -17.33
N ARG A 8 13.33 -4.91 -17.51
CA ARG A 8 14.12 -3.96 -18.30
C ARG A 8 14.21 -2.61 -17.59
N PRO A 9 15.34 -1.88 -17.66
CA PRO A 9 15.55 -0.63 -16.92
C PRO A 9 14.56 0.49 -17.21
N TYR A 10 13.86 0.46 -18.34
CA TYR A 10 12.88 1.45 -18.72
C TYR A 10 11.46 1.16 -18.20
N TYR A 11 11.25 0.00 -17.57
CA TYR A 11 10.03 -0.27 -16.82
C TYR A 11 10.17 0.22 -15.39
N VAL A 12 9.15 0.89 -14.90
CA VAL A 12 9.14 1.46 -13.56
C VAL A 12 7.86 1.09 -12.83
N PHE A 13 8.00 0.86 -11.54
CA PHE A 13 6.90 0.78 -10.59
C PHE A 13 6.98 2.05 -9.73
N ASN A 14 6.00 2.93 -9.85
CA ASN A 14 6.01 4.19 -9.12
C ASN A 14 5.57 4.01 -7.68
N ASP A 15 4.45 3.37 -7.53
CA ASP A 15 3.76 3.17 -6.28
C ASP A 15 3.29 1.72 -6.13
N VAL A 16 2.94 1.34 -4.91
CA VAL A 16 2.35 0.02 -4.60
C VAL A 16 1.04 0.26 -3.88
N ASP A 17 -0.03 0.08 -4.63
CA ASP A 17 -1.38 0.19 -4.12
C ASP A 17 -1.78 -0.99 -3.24
N VAL A 18 -2.69 -0.73 -2.31
CA VAL A 18 -3.33 -1.76 -1.48
C VAL A 18 -4.79 -1.86 -1.86
N ASP A 19 -5.25 -3.05 -2.22
CA ASP A 19 -6.64 -3.32 -2.57
C ASP A 19 -7.08 -4.69 -2.04
N ARG A 20 -8.32 -5.09 -2.34
CA ARG A 20 -8.89 -6.40 -1.98
C ARG A 20 -9.56 -7.04 -3.18
N TYR A 21 -9.40 -8.36 -3.29
CA TYR A 21 -10.01 -9.20 -4.31
C TYR A 21 -10.54 -10.48 -3.69
N ILE A 22 -11.62 -11.01 -4.25
CA ILE A 22 -12.10 -12.36 -3.90
C ILE A 22 -11.22 -13.37 -4.62
N ILE A 23 -10.39 -14.08 -3.87
CA ILE A 23 -9.47 -15.11 -4.39
C ILE A 23 -9.74 -16.41 -3.63
N ASP A 24 -10.01 -17.49 -4.35
CA ASP A 24 -10.44 -18.77 -3.76
C ASP A 24 -11.70 -18.62 -2.87
N GLY A 25 -12.60 -17.70 -3.20
CA GLY A 25 -13.82 -17.42 -2.44
C GLY A 25 -13.58 -16.66 -1.12
N VAL A 26 -12.38 -16.15 -0.87
CA VAL A 26 -12.00 -15.39 0.33
C VAL A 26 -11.61 -13.98 -0.07
N ASN A 27 -12.07 -12.99 0.69
CA ASN A 27 -11.63 -11.59 0.53
C ASN A 27 -10.17 -11.46 0.97
N ARG A 28 -9.27 -11.20 0.02
CA ARG A 28 -7.83 -11.11 0.27
C ARG A 28 -7.31 -9.72 -0.01
N GLN A 29 -6.57 -9.20 0.93
CA GLN A 29 -5.84 -7.95 0.75
C GLN A 29 -4.58 -8.22 -0.08
N VAL A 30 -4.37 -7.40 -1.10
CA VAL A 30 -3.25 -7.49 -2.00
C VAL A 30 -2.51 -6.17 -2.12
N MET A 31 -1.26 -6.24 -2.51
CA MET A 31 -0.48 -5.13 -3.02
C MET A 31 -0.36 -5.28 -4.53
N LEU A 32 -0.55 -4.20 -5.26
CA LEU A 32 -0.42 -4.20 -6.71
C LEU A 32 0.28 -2.94 -7.21
N SER A 33 0.95 -3.05 -8.34
CA SER A 33 1.62 -1.91 -8.98
C SER A 33 1.70 -2.09 -10.47
N GLY A 34 1.37 -1.03 -11.22
CA GLY A 34 1.45 -1.01 -12.68
C GLY A 34 2.90 -0.89 -13.15
N ARG A 35 3.27 -1.65 -14.17
CA ARG A 35 4.58 -1.53 -14.82
C ARG A 35 4.51 -0.48 -15.90
N GLU A 36 4.90 0.75 -15.56
CA GLU A 36 4.87 1.88 -16.48
C GLU A 36 6.15 2.00 -17.30
N MET A 37 6.11 2.77 -18.40
CA MET A 37 7.25 3.03 -19.28
C MET A 37 7.86 4.40 -19.00
N ASP A 38 9.13 4.44 -18.65
CA ASP A 38 9.93 5.67 -18.57
C ASP A 38 10.99 5.70 -19.69
N THR A 39 10.68 6.37 -20.77
CA THR A 39 11.59 6.51 -21.93
C THR A 39 12.90 7.22 -21.59
N ARG A 40 12.96 7.98 -20.48
CA ARG A 40 14.20 8.63 -20.01
C ARG A 40 15.24 7.61 -19.51
N ARG A 41 14.80 6.38 -19.20
CA ARG A 41 15.68 5.27 -18.78
C ARG A 41 16.14 4.39 -19.96
N LEU A 42 15.72 4.70 -21.18
CA LEU A 42 16.26 4.03 -22.37
C LEU A 42 17.78 4.29 -22.49
N PRO A 43 18.57 3.33 -22.98
CA PRO A 43 19.97 3.55 -23.29
C PRO A 43 20.16 4.76 -24.22
N ALA A 44 21.23 5.53 -24.05
CA ALA A 44 21.45 6.76 -24.80
C ALA A 44 21.35 6.57 -26.33
N GLN A 45 21.83 5.42 -26.83
CA GLN A 45 21.78 5.06 -28.26
C GLN A 45 20.33 4.81 -28.75
N ALA A 46 19.42 4.45 -27.83
CA ALA A 46 18.02 4.18 -28.14
C ALA A 46 17.10 5.40 -27.96
N ARG A 47 17.62 6.54 -27.50
CA ARG A 47 16.85 7.79 -27.30
C ARG A 47 16.64 8.60 -28.57
N ALA A 48 16.30 7.93 -29.67
CA ALA A 48 15.88 8.61 -30.88
C ALA A 48 14.40 9.02 -30.78
N TRP A 49 14.01 10.10 -31.45
CA TRP A 49 12.63 10.61 -31.46
C TRP A 49 11.61 9.52 -31.83
N VAL A 50 11.92 8.69 -32.83
CA VAL A 50 11.06 7.59 -33.27
C VAL A 50 10.87 6.58 -32.14
N ASN A 51 11.92 6.23 -31.43
CA ASN A 51 11.83 5.29 -30.31
C ASN A 51 11.00 5.87 -29.16
N GLU A 52 11.33 7.09 -28.73
CA GLU A 52 10.65 7.71 -27.58
C GLU A 52 9.20 8.09 -27.84
N ARG A 53 8.83 8.37 -29.10
CA ARG A 53 7.52 8.91 -29.46
C ARG A 53 6.62 7.96 -30.23
N LEU A 54 7.19 6.97 -30.94
CA LEU A 54 6.42 6.09 -31.81
C LEU A 54 6.55 4.60 -31.45
N GLN A 55 7.64 4.18 -30.80
CA GLN A 55 7.89 2.77 -30.49
C GLN A 55 7.67 2.44 -29.01
N TYR A 56 8.36 3.11 -28.10
CA TYR A 56 8.22 2.89 -26.65
C TYR A 56 7.09 3.73 -26.09
N THR A 57 5.86 3.36 -26.45
CA THR A 57 4.66 4.19 -26.24
C THR A 57 3.92 3.89 -24.94
N HIS A 58 4.06 2.67 -24.37
CA HIS A 58 3.26 2.20 -23.23
C HIS A 58 4.04 1.31 -22.30
N GLY A 59 3.61 1.24 -21.05
CA GLY A 59 3.98 0.25 -20.08
C GLY A 59 3.20 -1.05 -20.28
N TYR A 60 3.51 -2.12 -19.50
CA TYR A 60 2.94 -3.43 -19.75
C TYR A 60 2.72 -4.24 -18.48
N GLY A 61 1.47 -4.46 -18.16
CA GLY A 61 1.05 -5.35 -17.09
C GLY A 61 1.20 -4.76 -15.70
N VAL A 62 0.97 -5.60 -14.72
CA VAL A 62 0.98 -5.29 -13.30
C VAL A 62 1.62 -6.43 -12.53
N ALA A 63 2.22 -6.15 -11.41
CA ALA A 63 2.63 -7.14 -10.43
C ALA A 63 1.65 -7.10 -9.24
N VAL A 64 1.17 -8.25 -8.78
CA VAL A 64 0.24 -8.37 -7.65
C VAL A 64 0.75 -9.41 -6.67
N SER A 65 0.80 -9.08 -5.39
CA SER A 65 1.18 -10.00 -4.32
C SER A 65 0.19 -9.95 -3.15
N PRO A 66 -0.03 -11.04 -2.42
CA PRO A 66 -0.73 -10.98 -1.13
C PRO A 66 0.10 -10.21 -0.11
N VAL A 67 -0.58 -9.51 0.81
CA VAL A 67 0.11 -8.70 1.84
C VAL A 67 0.78 -9.55 2.94
N ASN A 68 0.39 -10.82 3.07
CA ASN A 68 0.73 -11.68 4.22
C ASN A 68 1.55 -12.91 3.85
N ARG A 69 2.04 -13.02 2.62
CA ARG A 69 2.81 -14.19 2.18
C ARG A 69 4.14 -13.78 1.57
N VAL A 70 5.15 -14.54 1.96
CA VAL A 70 6.50 -14.45 1.40
C VAL A 70 7.00 -15.84 1.04
N SER A 71 7.90 -15.90 0.07
CA SER A 71 8.60 -17.14 -0.26
C SER A 71 9.54 -17.56 0.88
N PRO A 72 10.06 -18.80 0.88
CA PRO A 72 11.06 -19.24 1.87
C PRO A 72 12.32 -18.36 1.90
N GLU A 73 12.63 -17.66 0.82
CA GLU A 73 13.75 -16.71 0.72
C GLU A 73 13.42 -15.33 1.31
N GLY A 74 12.21 -15.10 1.80
CA GLY A 74 11.77 -13.81 2.35
C GLY A 74 11.39 -12.77 1.29
N LEU A 75 11.15 -13.21 0.05
CA LEU A 75 10.68 -12.36 -1.06
C LEU A 75 9.15 -12.44 -1.21
N PRO A 76 8.49 -11.42 -1.77
CA PRO A 76 7.05 -11.47 -2.02
C PRO A 76 6.66 -12.65 -2.90
N GLU A 77 5.62 -13.39 -2.52
CA GLU A 77 4.90 -14.25 -3.45
C GLU A 77 4.08 -13.37 -4.41
N PHE A 78 3.90 -13.84 -5.64
CA PHE A 78 3.13 -13.07 -6.62
C PHE A 78 1.91 -13.87 -7.10
N PHE A 79 0.74 -13.24 -7.06
CA PHE A 79 -0.46 -13.71 -7.75
C PHE A 79 -0.42 -13.39 -9.24
N VAL A 80 0.17 -12.24 -9.60
CA VAL A 80 0.44 -11.85 -10.99
C VAL A 80 1.87 -11.34 -11.10
N ARG A 81 2.61 -11.85 -12.09
CA ARG A 81 4.03 -11.54 -12.33
C ARG A 81 4.40 -11.63 -13.80
N ASP A 82 5.64 -11.28 -14.11
CA ASP A 82 6.31 -11.46 -15.41
C ASP A 82 5.74 -10.60 -16.56
N ILE A 83 6.28 -10.79 -17.77
CA ILE A 83 5.83 -10.19 -19.03
C ILE A 83 5.83 -11.28 -20.11
N PRO A 84 4.69 -11.57 -20.76
CA PRO A 84 3.36 -11.05 -20.43
C PRO A 84 2.91 -11.49 -19.03
N PRO A 85 1.93 -10.78 -18.42
CA PRO A 85 1.45 -11.12 -17.09
C PRO A 85 0.94 -12.55 -17.02
N VAL A 86 1.48 -13.31 -16.05
CA VAL A 86 1.05 -14.66 -15.72
C VAL A 86 0.53 -14.64 -14.29
N GLY A 87 -0.67 -15.12 -14.06
CA GLY A 87 -1.29 -15.06 -12.75
C GLY A 87 -2.45 -16.04 -12.60
N ILE A 88 -3.17 -15.89 -11.49
CA ILE A 88 -4.37 -16.65 -11.17
C ILE A 88 -5.56 -16.16 -12.03
N ASP A 89 -6.55 -17.04 -12.22
CA ASP A 89 -7.69 -16.76 -13.11
C ASP A 89 -8.54 -15.56 -12.64
N GLU A 90 -8.66 -15.34 -11.31
CA GLU A 90 -9.43 -14.25 -10.72
C GLU A 90 -8.82 -12.87 -11.02
N LEU A 91 -7.51 -12.81 -11.30
CA LEU A 91 -6.78 -11.60 -11.62
C LEU A 91 -6.30 -11.59 -13.07
N LYS A 92 -7.05 -12.24 -13.95
CA LYS A 92 -6.73 -12.30 -15.38
C LYS A 92 -6.73 -10.90 -16.01
N ILE A 93 -5.71 -10.61 -16.82
CA ILE A 93 -5.54 -9.36 -17.54
C ILE A 93 -5.58 -9.63 -19.03
N ASP A 94 -6.62 -9.16 -19.70
CA ASP A 94 -6.78 -9.29 -21.14
C ASP A 94 -6.17 -8.11 -21.91
N ARG A 95 -6.00 -6.95 -21.23
CA ARG A 95 -5.47 -5.72 -21.81
C ARG A 95 -4.40 -5.12 -20.90
N PRO A 96 -3.15 -5.61 -21.01
CA PRO A 96 -2.06 -5.25 -20.09
C PRO A 96 -1.36 -3.92 -20.42
N GLU A 97 -1.60 -3.32 -21.60
CA GLU A 97 -0.89 -2.13 -22.05
C GLU A 97 -1.32 -0.88 -21.27
N ILE A 98 -0.35 -0.12 -20.73
CA ILE A 98 -0.56 1.10 -19.96
C ILE A 98 -0.08 2.31 -20.78
N TYR A 99 -1.00 2.93 -21.51
CA TYR A 99 -0.74 4.17 -22.24
C TYR A 99 -0.91 5.42 -21.38
N TYR A 100 -1.71 5.31 -20.32
CA TYR A 100 -2.01 6.37 -19.36
C TYR A 100 -1.73 5.83 -17.95
N GLY A 101 -0.90 6.55 -17.18
CA GLY A 101 -0.48 6.10 -15.86
C GLY A 101 -0.01 7.26 -14.99
N GLU A 102 0.51 6.94 -13.83
CA GLU A 102 0.99 7.93 -12.87
C GLU A 102 2.33 8.57 -13.28
N MET A 103 3.23 7.77 -13.86
CA MET A 103 4.56 8.22 -14.29
C MET A 103 4.66 8.36 -15.81
N THR A 104 3.56 8.20 -16.50
CA THR A 104 3.52 8.24 -17.94
C THR A 104 3.42 9.68 -18.45
N TYR A 105 4.55 10.34 -18.62
CA TYR A 105 4.64 11.73 -19.08
C TYR A 105 4.88 11.84 -20.60
N GLY A 106 4.68 13.07 -21.09
CA GLY A 106 4.97 13.44 -22.46
C GLY A 106 3.88 13.02 -23.45
N MET A 107 4.20 13.17 -24.73
CA MET A 107 3.35 12.78 -25.84
C MET A 107 3.90 11.54 -26.54
N VAL A 108 3.02 10.73 -27.10
CA VAL A 108 3.37 9.64 -28.03
C VAL A 108 2.37 9.63 -29.20
N ALA A 109 2.80 9.15 -30.35
CA ALA A 109 1.93 8.93 -31.48
C ALA A 109 1.78 7.43 -31.72
N VAL A 110 0.55 6.97 -31.86
CA VAL A 110 0.16 5.58 -32.09
C VAL A 110 -0.52 5.44 -33.46
N LYS A 111 -0.72 4.21 -33.93
CA LYS A 111 -1.21 3.91 -35.29
C LYS A 111 -0.35 4.59 -36.36
N THR A 112 0.95 4.53 -36.19
CA THR A 112 1.94 5.14 -37.10
C THR A 112 2.44 4.14 -38.15
N GLY A 113 3.28 4.57 -39.04
CA GLY A 113 3.92 3.71 -40.05
C GLY A 113 5.01 2.78 -39.47
N THR A 114 5.29 2.87 -38.18
CA THR A 114 6.12 1.91 -37.44
C THR A 114 5.29 1.21 -36.37
N GLN A 115 5.61 -0.06 -36.08
CA GLN A 115 4.97 -0.79 -35.00
C GLN A 115 5.52 -0.32 -33.65
N GLU A 116 4.69 -0.43 -32.63
CA GLU A 116 5.03 -0.13 -31.26
C GLU A 116 5.74 -1.34 -30.63
N PHE A 117 6.69 -1.08 -29.74
CA PHE A 117 7.26 -2.10 -28.88
C PHE A 117 6.19 -2.50 -27.86
N ASP A 118 5.87 -3.78 -27.83
CA ASP A 118 4.88 -4.32 -26.90
C ASP A 118 5.56 -4.81 -25.62
N TYR A 119 6.33 -5.88 -25.73
CA TYR A 119 7.11 -6.40 -24.60
C TYR A 119 8.32 -7.23 -25.07
N PRO A 120 9.35 -7.43 -24.20
CA PRO A 120 10.48 -8.29 -24.51
C PRO A 120 10.09 -9.78 -24.41
N SER A 121 10.45 -10.58 -25.40
CA SER A 121 10.21 -12.02 -25.44
C SER A 121 11.49 -12.77 -25.79
N GLY A 122 12.20 -13.23 -24.76
CA GLY A 122 13.51 -13.87 -24.95
C GLY A 122 14.53 -12.91 -25.59
N ASN A 123 15.06 -13.28 -26.75
CA ASN A 123 16.03 -12.46 -27.51
C ASN A 123 15.35 -11.51 -28.50
N GLU A 124 14.04 -11.55 -28.66
CA GLU A 124 13.28 -10.74 -29.59
C GLU A 124 12.33 -9.80 -28.83
N ASN A 125 11.92 -8.72 -29.52
CA ASN A 125 10.88 -7.82 -29.02
C ASN A 125 9.57 -8.14 -29.73
N LYS A 126 8.50 -8.32 -28.98
CA LYS A 126 7.14 -8.34 -29.55
C LYS A 126 6.75 -6.93 -29.94
N GLN A 127 6.00 -6.83 -31.01
CA GLN A 127 5.51 -5.58 -31.55
C GLN A 127 3.99 -5.62 -31.67
N THR A 128 3.38 -4.46 -31.48
CA THR A 128 1.93 -4.28 -31.56
C THR A 128 1.57 -3.03 -32.34
N THR A 129 0.29 -2.84 -32.57
CA THR A 129 -0.29 -1.61 -33.08
C THR A 129 -1.50 -1.28 -32.23
N TYR A 130 -1.56 -0.07 -31.71
CA TYR A 130 -2.66 0.39 -30.87
C TYR A 130 -4.03 0.15 -31.54
N GLY A 131 -4.92 -0.57 -30.88
CA GLY A 131 -6.25 -0.92 -31.38
C GLY A 131 -7.39 -0.01 -30.90
N GLY A 132 -7.12 0.86 -29.93
CA GLY A 132 -8.14 1.66 -29.26
C GLY A 132 -8.52 2.97 -29.99
N SER A 133 -9.30 3.79 -29.26
CA SER A 133 -9.82 5.08 -29.73
C SER A 133 -9.20 6.30 -29.08
N GLY A 134 -8.26 6.09 -28.11
CA GLY A 134 -7.60 7.18 -27.39
C GLY A 134 -6.76 8.10 -28.26
N GLY A 135 -6.40 9.26 -27.70
CA GLY A 135 -5.63 10.28 -28.41
C GLY A 135 -6.45 11.09 -29.44
N VAL A 136 -5.79 12.03 -30.10
CA VAL A 136 -6.38 12.93 -31.11
C VAL A 136 -5.79 12.61 -32.49
N GLU A 137 -6.63 12.54 -33.51
CA GLU A 137 -6.19 12.29 -34.86
C GLU A 137 -5.25 13.39 -35.39
N ILE A 138 -4.09 13.01 -35.92
CA ILE A 138 -3.08 13.92 -36.44
C ILE A 138 -2.78 13.72 -37.92
N GLY A 139 -3.62 12.96 -38.62
CA GLY A 139 -3.45 12.69 -40.06
C GLY A 139 -3.60 13.92 -40.96
N SER A 140 -4.36 14.95 -40.54
CA SER A 140 -4.53 16.18 -41.29
C SER A 140 -3.34 17.14 -41.15
N LEU A 141 -3.01 17.87 -42.21
CA LEU A 141 -1.93 18.87 -42.15
C LEU A 141 -2.21 19.96 -41.10
N PHE A 142 -3.46 20.38 -40.96
CA PHE A 142 -3.87 21.36 -39.96
C PHE A 142 -3.56 20.86 -38.52
N ASN A 143 -3.95 19.64 -38.18
CA ASN A 143 -3.69 19.06 -36.88
C ASN A 143 -2.18 18.89 -36.65
N ARG A 144 -1.42 18.44 -37.64
CA ARG A 144 0.05 18.36 -37.53
C ARG A 144 0.67 19.72 -37.20
N LEU A 145 0.27 20.79 -37.92
CA LEU A 145 0.76 22.16 -37.67
C LEU A 145 0.39 22.62 -36.24
N ALA A 146 -0.87 22.41 -35.83
CA ALA A 146 -1.36 22.80 -34.51
C ALA A 146 -0.58 22.09 -33.40
N PHE A 147 -0.37 20.79 -33.51
CA PHE A 147 0.39 20.04 -32.52
C PHE A 147 1.90 20.29 -32.55
N THR A 148 2.47 20.53 -33.73
CA THR A 148 3.84 21.03 -33.89
C THR A 148 4.04 22.33 -33.11
N ALA A 149 3.12 23.29 -33.28
CA ALA A 149 3.17 24.56 -32.54
C ALA A 149 2.96 24.36 -31.02
N LYS A 150 2.02 23.49 -30.63
CA LYS A 150 1.72 23.21 -29.24
C LYS A 150 2.90 22.58 -28.48
N PHE A 151 3.58 21.61 -29.10
CA PHE A 151 4.68 20.87 -28.46
C PHE A 151 6.07 21.36 -28.83
N MET A 152 6.16 22.34 -29.74
CA MET A 152 7.41 22.88 -30.30
C MET A 152 8.30 21.77 -30.88
N ASP A 153 7.68 20.74 -31.51
CA ASP A 153 8.35 19.57 -32.05
C ASP A 153 8.07 19.45 -33.58
N LEU A 154 9.10 19.83 -34.36
CA LEU A 154 9.00 19.80 -35.83
C LEU A 154 8.89 18.39 -36.41
N ASN A 155 9.30 17.36 -35.65
CA ASN A 155 9.20 15.99 -36.14
C ASN A 155 7.74 15.55 -36.33
N ILE A 156 6.79 16.12 -35.59
CA ILE A 156 5.35 15.85 -35.81
C ILE A 156 4.93 16.23 -37.23
N LEU A 157 5.46 17.33 -37.76
CA LEU A 157 5.14 17.78 -39.11
C LEU A 157 5.92 17.02 -40.18
N LEU A 158 7.23 16.81 -39.96
CA LEU A 158 8.17 16.33 -40.95
C LEU A 158 8.30 14.81 -41.03
N SER A 159 7.82 14.07 -40.03
CA SER A 159 7.97 12.62 -39.98
C SER A 159 7.10 11.93 -41.01
N ASN A 160 7.71 11.03 -41.79
CA ASN A 160 7.03 10.16 -42.74
C ASN A 160 6.27 8.99 -42.06
N TYR A 161 6.50 8.78 -40.77
CA TYR A 161 5.80 7.73 -40.00
C TYR A 161 4.40 8.13 -39.55
N ILE A 162 4.07 9.43 -39.59
CA ILE A 162 2.71 9.90 -39.27
C ILE A 162 1.77 9.63 -40.46
N MET A 163 0.84 8.69 -40.25
CA MET A 163 -0.14 8.26 -41.24
C MET A 163 -1.48 9.01 -41.05
N ARG A 164 -2.46 8.72 -41.92
CA ARG A 164 -3.77 9.37 -41.85
C ARG A 164 -4.55 9.01 -40.60
N GLU A 165 -4.42 7.76 -40.14
CA GLU A 165 -5.06 7.20 -38.95
C GLU A 165 -4.26 7.43 -37.68
N SER A 166 -3.07 8.03 -37.77
CA SER A 166 -2.22 8.24 -36.59
C SER A 166 -2.90 9.15 -35.58
N ARG A 167 -2.73 8.80 -34.31
CA ARG A 167 -3.31 9.51 -33.17
C ARG A 167 -2.22 9.97 -32.23
N LEU A 168 -2.32 11.17 -31.68
CA LEU A 168 -1.40 11.73 -30.69
C LEU A 168 -2.04 11.64 -29.32
N MET A 169 -1.38 10.94 -28.41
CA MET A 169 -1.73 10.86 -27.00
C MET A 169 -0.89 11.85 -26.19
N PHE A 170 -1.53 12.64 -25.37
CA PHE A 170 -0.91 13.63 -24.48
C PHE A 170 -1.75 13.84 -23.23
N HIS A 171 -1.22 14.53 -22.22
CA HIS A 171 -1.78 14.51 -20.87
C HIS A 171 -2.02 13.07 -20.43
N ARG A 172 -0.95 12.29 -20.45
CA ARG A 172 -1.00 10.84 -20.19
C ARG A 172 -0.88 10.52 -18.72
N GLN A 173 -0.33 11.43 -17.91
CA GLN A 173 -0.34 11.33 -16.46
C GLN A 173 -1.79 11.52 -15.98
N VAL A 174 -2.30 10.54 -15.23
CA VAL A 174 -3.73 10.40 -14.95
C VAL A 174 -4.31 11.55 -14.12
N VAL A 175 -3.59 12.05 -13.12
CA VAL A 175 -4.03 13.20 -12.31
C VAL A 175 -4.01 14.48 -13.13
N GLU A 176 -2.95 14.72 -13.94
CA GLU A 176 -2.89 15.86 -14.86
C GLU A 176 -4.06 15.82 -15.84
N ARG A 177 -4.34 14.64 -16.39
CA ARG A 177 -5.43 14.42 -17.33
C ARG A 177 -6.78 14.78 -16.73
N ALA A 178 -7.11 14.20 -15.57
CA ALA A 178 -8.36 14.47 -14.87
C ALA A 178 -8.50 15.96 -14.49
N ARG A 179 -7.41 16.57 -14.00
CA ARG A 179 -7.37 18.00 -13.66
C ARG A 179 -7.57 18.93 -14.87
N LYS A 180 -7.13 18.51 -16.07
CA LYS A 180 -7.39 19.30 -17.30
C LYS A 180 -8.86 19.31 -17.70
N ILE A 181 -9.59 18.24 -17.38
CA ILE A 181 -11.03 18.14 -17.67
C ILE A 181 -11.84 18.84 -16.58
N ALA A 182 -11.51 18.63 -15.30
CA ALA A 182 -12.21 19.18 -14.15
C ALA A 182 -11.26 20.01 -13.26
N PRO A 183 -10.80 21.20 -13.69
CA PRO A 183 -9.81 22.01 -12.97
C PRO A 183 -10.33 22.61 -11.64
N PHE A 184 -11.62 22.55 -11.41
CA PHE A 184 -12.29 23.01 -10.19
C PHE A 184 -12.28 21.95 -9.06
N LEU A 185 -11.81 20.73 -9.34
CA LEU A 185 -11.63 19.68 -8.34
C LEU A 185 -10.17 19.64 -7.85
N HIS A 186 -10.01 19.35 -6.59
CA HIS A 186 -8.74 18.91 -6.03
C HIS A 186 -8.67 17.38 -6.03
N PHE A 187 -7.59 16.84 -6.57
CA PHE A 187 -7.39 15.39 -6.61
C PHE A 187 -6.52 14.95 -5.43
N ASP A 188 -6.84 13.78 -4.90
CA ASP A 188 -6.00 13.09 -3.91
C ASP A 188 -4.58 12.90 -4.47
N SER A 189 -3.61 12.83 -3.58
CA SER A 189 -2.21 12.62 -3.95
C SER A 189 -1.91 11.19 -4.39
N ASP A 190 -2.82 10.26 -4.10
CA ASP A 190 -2.67 8.81 -4.23
C ASP A 190 -3.76 8.22 -5.16
N PRO A 191 -3.63 8.34 -6.49
CA PRO A 191 -4.44 7.59 -7.43
C PRO A 191 -4.05 6.11 -7.35
N TYR A 192 -4.99 5.19 -7.51
CA TYR A 192 -4.72 3.77 -7.38
C TYR A 192 -5.19 2.96 -8.58
N LEU A 193 -4.42 1.91 -8.86
CA LEU A 193 -4.68 0.99 -9.97
C LEU A 193 -5.67 -0.11 -9.54
N VAL A 194 -6.58 -0.48 -10.42
CA VAL A 194 -7.54 -1.57 -10.24
C VAL A 194 -7.54 -2.48 -11.45
N ILE A 195 -7.55 -3.79 -11.22
CA ILE A 195 -7.83 -4.79 -12.25
C ILE A 195 -9.35 -5.01 -12.29
N ASN A 196 -10.00 -4.54 -13.35
CA ASN A 196 -11.43 -4.63 -13.50
C ASN A 196 -11.79 -5.31 -14.82
N GLU A 197 -12.42 -6.48 -14.77
CA GLU A 197 -12.88 -7.24 -15.94
C GLU A 197 -11.79 -7.41 -17.03
N GLY A 198 -10.58 -7.76 -16.62
CA GLY A 198 -9.44 -7.95 -17.53
C GLY A 198 -8.79 -6.67 -18.05
N ARG A 199 -9.21 -5.49 -17.58
CA ARG A 199 -8.65 -4.18 -17.93
C ARG A 199 -7.97 -3.54 -16.71
N LEU A 200 -7.03 -2.65 -16.98
CA LEU A 200 -6.39 -1.81 -15.98
C LEU A 200 -7.06 -0.43 -15.98
N VAL A 201 -7.52 0.01 -14.83
CA VAL A 201 -8.13 1.33 -14.65
C VAL A 201 -7.53 2.02 -13.42
N TRP A 202 -7.36 3.32 -13.52
CA TRP A 202 -6.94 4.17 -12.40
C TRP A 202 -8.16 4.80 -11.76
N VAL A 203 -8.25 4.72 -10.45
CA VAL A 203 -9.28 5.41 -9.67
C VAL A 203 -8.63 6.57 -8.94
N LEU A 204 -9.23 7.74 -9.06
CA LEU A 204 -8.75 8.98 -8.45
C LEU A 204 -9.85 9.55 -7.56
N ASP A 205 -9.52 9.83 -6.33
CA ASP A 205 -10.38 10.58 -5.44
C ASP A 205 -10.31 12.07 -5.74
N ALA A 206 -11.45 12.74 -5.75
CA ALA A 206 -11.49 14.16 -6.05
C ALA A 206 -12.39 14.91 -5.07
N TYR A 207 -11.88 16.05 -4.63
CA TYR A 207 -12.47 16.87 -3.58
C TYR A 207 -13.04 18.17 -4.10
N THR A 208 -14.17 18.54 -3.52
CA THR A 208 -14.61 19.94 -3.49
C THR A 208 -14.04 20.60 -2.25
N THR A 209 -13.45 21.75 -2.41
CA THR A 209 -12.77 22.48 -1.33
C THR A 209 -13.12 23.95 -1.34
N THR A 210 -13.10 24.59 -0.18
CA THR A 210 -13.12 26.06 -0.05
C THR A 210 -12.40 26.49 1.23
N ASP A 211 -11.98 27.74 1.28
CA ASP A 211 -11.40 28.39 2.47
C ASP A 211 -12.35 29.41 3.11
N MET A 212 -13.60 29.49 2.61
CA MET A 212 -14.59 30.48 3.00
C MET A 212 -15.72 29.94 3.88
N TYR A 213 -15.61 28.71 4.40
CA TYR A 213 -16.65 28.15 5.25
C TYR A 213 -16.66 28.85 6.62
N PRO A 214 -17.82 29.39 7.07
CA PRO A 214 -17.87 30.16 8.33
C PRO A 214 -17.52 29.33 9.56
N TYR A 215 -16.72 29.90 10.48
CA TYR A 215 -16.37 29.31 11.78
C TYR A 215 -15.65 27.95 11.75
N SER A 216 -15.20 27.49 10.59
CA SER A 216 -14.45 26.24 10.45
C SER A 216 -12.94 26.48 10.59
N THR A 217 -12.25 25.56 11.26
CA THR A 217 -10.80 25.58 11.41
C THR A 217 -10.13 25.35 10.06
N ARG A 218 -9.12 26.14 9.74
CA ARG A 218 -8.32 25.98 8.53
C ARG A 218 -7.26 24.89 8.71
N THR A 219 -7.00 24.15 7.65
CA THR A 219 -5.80 23.31 7.57
C THR A 219 -4.55 24.19 7.56
N GLY A 220 -3.40 23.63 7.94
CA GLY A 220 -2.14 24.35 7.88
C GLY A 220 -1.64 24.58 6.44
N GLY A 221 -0.65 25.49 6.29
CA GLY A 221 0.06 25.70 5.03
C GLY A 221 -0.43 26.85 4.16
N ARG A 222 0.18 27.01 2.97
CA ARG A 222 -0.08 28.16 2.07
C ARG A 222 -1.48 28.15 1.43
N ASN A 223 -2.02 26.97 1.18
CA ASN A 223 -3.34 26.76 0.57
C ASN A 223 -4.33 26.22 1.60
N ALA A 224 -4.37 26.86 2.77
CA ALA A 224 -5.22 26.42 3.89
C ALA A 224 -6.69 26.46 3.50
N ILE A 225 -7.32 25.30 3.46
CA ILE A 225 -8.75 25.11 3.25
C ILE A 225 -9.45 24.91 4.60
N ASN A 226 -10.75 25.16 4.65
CA ASN A 226 -11.57 24.89 5.82
C ASN A 226 -12.87 24.14 5.52
N TYR A 227 -12.99 23.64 4.31
CA TYR A 227 -14.03 22.74 3.86
C TYR A 227 -13.44 21.78 2.84
N ILE A 228 -13.71 20.48 3.00
CA ILE A 228 -13.30 19.41 2.09
C ILE A 228 -14.36 18.31 2.08
N ARG A 229 -14.73 17.84 0.90
CA ARG A 229 -15.60 16.67 0.70
C ARG A 229 -15.06 15.80 -0.44
N ASN A 230 -15.04 14.50 -0.24
CA ASN A 230 -14.81 13.55 -1.33
C ASN A 230 -16.09 13.42 -2.17
N SER A 231 -16.26 14.34 -3.08
CA SER A 231 -17.51 14.50 -3.82
C SER A 231 -17.51 13.78 -5.16
N VAL A 232 -16.34 13.39 -5.67
CA VAL A 232 -16.21 12.75 -6.99
C VAL A 232 -15.18 11.63 -6.94
N LYS A 233 -15.49 10.52 -7.61
CA LYS A 233 -14.55 9.47 -8.02
C LYS A 233 -14.30 9.60 -9.51
N ALA A 234 -13.06 9.76 -9.92
CA ALA A 234 -12.71 9.78 -11.34
C ALA A 234 -12.05 8.46 -11.71
N VAL A 235 -12.47 7.88 -12.82
CA VAL A 235 -11.93 6.62 -13.35
C VAL A 235 -11.29 6.89 -14.68
N VAL A 236 -10.03 6.49 -14.83
CA VAL A 236 -9.25 6.65 -16.07
C VAL A 236 -8.86 5.28 -16.59
N ASP A 237 -9.28 4.95 -17.79
CA ASP A 237 -8.85 3.72 -18.47
C ASP A 237 -7.36 3.82 -18.85
N ALA A 238 -6.55 2.85 -18.43
CA ALA A 238 -5.11 2.87 -18.68
C ALA A 238 -4.72 2.68 -20.14
N TYR A 239 -5.61 2.08 -20.96
CA TYR A 239 -5.38 1.84 -22.38
C TYR A 239 -5.84 3.00 -23.25
N ASP A 240 -7.10 3.45 -23.09
CA ASP A 240 -7.71 4.48 -23.95
C ASP A 240 -7.60 5.90 -23.37
N GLY A 241 -7.35 6.03 -22.07
CA GLY A 241 -7.31 7.29 -21.36
C GLY A 241 -8.66 7.99 -21.29
N SER A 242 -9.77 7.28 -21.47
CA SER A 242 -11.09 7.82 -21.20
C SER A 242 -11.24 8.13 -19.72
N VAL A 243 -11.86 9.26 -19.40
CA VAL A 243 -12.08 9.70 -18.02
C VAL A 243 -13.57 9.77 -17.76
N THR A 244 -14.03 9.07 -16.73
CA THR A 244 -15.41 9.14 -16.25
C THR A 244 -15.42 9.67 -14.83
N PHE A 245 -16.21 10.69 -14.57
CA PHE A 245 -16.39 11.26 -13.23
C PHE A 245 -17.73 10.80 -12.66
N TYR A 246 -17.68 10.23 -11.45
CA TYR A 246 -18.86 9.79 -10.70
C TYR A 246 -19.06 10.67 -9.50
N GLN A 247 -20.24 11.26 -9.37
CA GLN A 247 -20.60 12.04 -8.19
C GLN A 247 -20.84 11.09 -7.00
N ALA A 248 -19.94 11.10 -6.02
CA ALA A 248 -20.01 10.27 -4.83
C ALA A 248 -20.85 10.91 -3.70
N SER A 249 -20.82 12.24 -3.59
CA SER A 249 -21.60 12.96 -2.57
C SER A 249 -22.91 13.49 -3.11
N THR A 250 -24.02 13.14 -2.48
CA THR A 250 -25.36 13.66 -2.77
C THR A 250 -25.71 14.91 -1.94
N THR A 251 -24.94 15.21 -0.88
CA THR A 251 -25.23 16.28 0.07
C THR A 251 -24.38 17.53 -0.11
N ASP A 252 -23.23 17.42 -0.78
CA ASP A 252 -22.33 18.56 -1.00
C ASP A 252 -22.94 19.61 -1.93
N PRO A 253 -23.12 20.86 -1.48
CA PRO A 253 -23.72 21.93 -2.29
C PRO A 253 -22.81 22.38 -3.45
N ILE A 254 -21.49 22.27 -3.29
CA ILE A 254 -20.53 22.70 -4.29
C ILE A 254 -20.62 21.78 -5.51
N ILE A 255 -20.59 20.46 -5.29
CA ILE A 255 -20.67 19.52 -6.42
C ILE A 255 -22.04 19.54 -7.10
N LYS A 256 -23.13 19.77 -6.35
CA LYS A 256 -24.46 19.99 -6.93
C LYS A 256 -24.46 21.16 -7.92
N THR A 257 -23.85 22.26 -7.53
CA THR A 257 -23.72 23.43 -8.41
C THR A 257 -22.91 23.10 -9.66
N TYR A 258 -21.78 22.42 -9.53
CA TYR A 258 -20.99 22.00 -10.70
C TYR A 258 -21.73 21.01 -11.60
N ARG A 259 -22.54 20.11 -11.04
CA ARG A 259 -23.38 19.19 -11.83
C ARG A 259 -24.41 19.94 -12.67
N GLU A 260 -25.01 20.99 -12.12
CA GLU A 260 -25.95 21.83 -12.89
C GLU A 260 -25.25 22.66 -13.97
N MET A 261 -24.03 23.13 -13.69
CA MET A 261 -23.22 23.87 -14.68
C MET A 261 -22.69 22.96 -15.80
N PHE A 262 -22.38 21.71 -15.51
CA PHE A 262 -21.79 20.73 -16.43
C PHE A 262 -22.59 19.42 -16.41
N PRO A 263 -23.82 19.38 -16.92
CA PRO A 263 -24.74 18.25 -16.74
C PRO A 263 -24.28 16.93 -17.36
N THR A 264 -23.37 16.98 -18.35
CA THR A 264 -22.82 15.80 -19.01
C THR A 264 -21.49 15.32 -18.46
N LEU A 265 -20.89 16.05 -17.53
CA LEU A 265 -19.56 15.75 -16.99
C LEU A 265 -19.62 14.69 -15.88
N LEU A 266 -20.61 14.80 -14.99
CA LEU A 266 -20.74 13.97 -13.82
C LEU A 266 -21.85 12.94 -13.98
N LYS A 267 -21.51 11.66 -13.87
CA LYS A 267 -22.46 10.57 -13.72
C LYS A 267 -22.84 10.37 -12.26
N ASP A 268 -23.95 9.73 -12.00
CA ASP A 268 -24.28 9.31 -10.63
C ASP A 268 -23.40 8.13 -10.22
N ILE A 269 -23.05 8.02 -8.92
CA ILE A 269 -22.24 6.92 -8.42
C ILE A 269 -22.92 5.55 -8.63
N SER A 270 -24.24 5.51 -8.69
CA SER A 270 -25.02 4.29 -9.00
C SER A 270 -24.82 3.79 -10.42
N GLU A 271 -24.31 4.62 -11.34
CA GLU A 271 -23.96 4.23 -12.70
C GLU A 271 -22.56 3.60 -12.79
N MET A 272 -21.79 3.59 -11.71
CA MET A 272 -20.50 2.91 -11.67
C MET A 272 -20.74 1.39 -11.68
N PRO A 273 -20.04 0.64 -12.54
CA PRO A 273 -20.11 -0.82 -12.52
C PRO A 273 -19.86 -1.39 -11.13
N GLU A 274 -20.63 -2.40 -10.74
CA GLU A 274 -20.49 -3.05 -9.42
C GLU A 274 -19.07 -3.57 -9.21
N SER A 275 -18.52 -4.27 -10.21
CA SER A 275 -17.16 -4.78 -10.21
C SER A 275 -16.09 -3.72 -9.92
N LEU A 276 -16.33 -2.47 -10.30
CA LEU A 276 -15.42 -1.37 -10.00
C LEU A 276 -15.74 -0.72 -8.66
N ARG A 277 -17.02 -0.67 -8.28
CA ARG A 277 -17.46 -0.06 -7.02
C ARG A 277 -16.94 -0.82 -5.81
N GLU A 278 -16.79 -2.15 -5.91
CA GLU A 278 -16.20 -2.99 -4.88
C GLU A 278 -14.73 -2.65 -4.57
N HIS A 279 -14.03 -1.97 -5.48
CA HIS A 279 -12.65 -1.51 -5.30
C HIS A 279 -12.54 -0.05 -4.83
N VAL A 280 -13.67 0.66 -4.67
CA VAL A 280 -13.63 2.03 -4.14
C VAL A 280 -13.19 2.00 -2.69
N ARG A 281 -12.17 2.81 -2.36
CA ARG A 281 -11.63 2.92 -1.00
C ARG A 281 -11.79 4.31 -0.43
N TYR A 282 -11.70 4.45 0.89
CA TYR A 282 -11.76 5.76 1.53
C TYR A 282 -10.45 6.50 1.33
N PRO A 283 -10.47 7.78 0.88
CA PRO A 283 -9.26 8.50 0.48
C PRO A 283 -8.38 8.90 1.66
N VAL A 284 -7.08 8.67 1.53
CA VAL A 284 -6.09 8.85 2.59
C VAL A 284 -5.94 10.32 2.98
N ASP A 285 -5.89 11.25 2.02
CA ASP A 285 -5.72 12.68 2.33
C ASP A 285 -6.90 13.25 3.12
N LEU A 286 -8.13 12.88 2.77
CA LEU A 286 -9.31 13.26 3.55
C LEU A 286 -9.26 12.67 4.96
N PHE A 287 -8.92 11.39 5.06
CA PHE A 287 -8.82 10.71 6.34
C PHE A 287 -7.77 11.35 7.26
N ARG A 288 -6.61 11.72 6.72
CA ARG A 288 -5.57 12.45 7.48
C ARG A 288 -6.11 13.77 8.06
N VAL A 289 -6.86 14.54 7.26
CA VAL A 289 -7.48 15.80 7.72
C VAL A 289 -8.48 15.52 8.85
N GLN A 290 -9.34 14.52 8.68
CA GLN A 290 -10.37 14.17 9.67
C GLN A 290 -9.73 13.60 10.95
N ALA A 291 -8.74 12.71 10.83
CA ALA A 291 -8.00 12.18 11.96
C ALA A 291 -7.29 13.28 12.75
N PHE A 292 -6.68 14.25 12.04
CA PHE A 292 -6.05 15.41 12.68
C PHE A 292 -7.07 16.28 13.44
N MET A 293 -8.25 16.50 12.88
CA MET A 293 -9.31 17.29 13.52
C MET A 293 -9.91 16.55 14.72
N TYR A 294 -10.14 15.25 14.60
CA TYR A 294 -10.77 14.45 15.64
C TYR A 294 -9.97 14.42 16.94
N ARG A 295 -8.65 14.63 16.90
CA ARG A 295 -7.80 14.76 18.08
C ARG A 295 -8.32 15.76 19.13
N LYS A 296 -9.07 16.77 18.71
CA LYS A 296 -9.69 17.77 19.56
C LYS A 296 -11.20 17.58 19.70
N TYR A 297 -11.86 17.21 18.61
CA TYR A 297 -13.33 17.21 18.54
C TYR A 297 -13.98 15.99 19.19
N HIS A 298 -13.21 15.04 19.73
CA HIS A 298 -13.75 13.99 20.60
C HIS A 298 -14.13 14.51 22.00
N MET A 299 -13.55 15.64 22.45
CA MET A 299 -13.84 16.27 23.75
C MET A 299 -15.23 16.90 23.74
N ARG A 300 -16.12 16.43 24.62
CA ARG A 300 -17.51 16.89 24.70
C ARG A 300 -17.74 17.98 25.74
N ASP A 301 -16.93 18.01 26.80
CA ASP A 301 -16.97 19.08 27.81
C ASP A 301 -16.28 20.34 27.28
N VAL A 302 -16.95 21.49 27.41
CA VAL A 302 -16.48 22.78 26.87
C VAL A 302 -15.19 23.23 27.54
N ASN A 303 -15.01 22.99 28.84
CA ASN A 303 -13.81 23.41 29.58
C ASN A 303 -12.64 22.52 29.19
N VAL A 304 -12.85 21.20 29.12
CA VAL A 304 -11.86 20.21 28.66
C VAL A 304 -11.43 20.53 27.23
N PHE A 305 -12.39 20.84 26.35
CA PHE A 305 -12.10 21.23 24.97
C PHE A 305 -11.29 22.53 24.88
N TYR A 306 -11.70 23.57 25.63
CA TYR A 306 -11.03 24.88 25.63
C TYR A 306 -9.60 24.80 26.17
N ASN A 307 -9.40 24.06 27.27
CA ASN A 307 -8.10 23.86 27.89
C ASN A 307 -7.25 22.78 27.20
N GLN A 308 -7.85 22.00 26.28
CA GLN A 308 -7.22 20.85 25.62
C GLN A 308 -6.67 19.80 26.61
N GLU A 309 -7.39 19.55 27.70
CA GLU A 309 -6.93 18.66 28.78
C GLU A 309 -6.86 17.19 28.38
N ASP A 310 -7.70 16.74 27.45
CA ASP A 310 -7.72 15.37 26.91
C ASP A 310 -7.36 15.36 25.41
N LEU A 311 -6.37 16.15 24.99
CA LEU A 311 -5.92 16.19 23.61
C LEU A 311 -5.31 14.84 23.21
N TRP A 312 -5.74 14.32 22.05
CA TRP A 312 -5.17 13.12 21.46
C TRP A 312 -4.09 13.43 20.43
N GLU A 313 -3.23 12.46 20.16
CA GLU A 313 -2.22 12.54 19.09
C GLU A 313 -2.14 11.23 18.31
N ILE A 314 -1.75 11.32 17.05
CA ILE A 314 -1.36 10.18 16.26
C ILE A 314 0.06 9.81 16.71
N PRO A 315 0.29 8.58 17.19
CA PRO A 315 1.58 8.18 17.72
C PRO A 315 2.67 8.13 16.65
N ASN A 316 3.91 8.06 17.12
CA ASN A 316 5.05 7.73 16.27
C ASN A 316 5.30 6.22 16.27
N GLU A 317 6.04 5.76 15.28
CA GLU A 317 6.63 4.44 15.14
C GLU A 317 8.10 4.56 14.77
N ILE A 318 8.86 3.48 14.82
CA ILE A 318 10.24 3.43 14.32
C ILE A 318 10.22 2.79 12.93
N TYR A 319 10.66 3.52 11.93
CA TYR A 319 10.84 3.01 10.57
C TYR A 319 12.29 3.23 10.13
N SER A 320 12.98 2.17 9.70
CA SER A 320 14.41 2.23 9.35
C SER A 320 15.25 3.01 10.38
N ASP A 321 15.12 2.67 11.65
CA ASP A 321 15.79 3.29 12.81
C ASP A 321 15.50 4.78 13.04
N ARG A 322 14.43 5.32 12.46
CA ARG A 322 14.02 6.72 12.64
C ARG A 322 12.59 6.80 13.14
N PRO A 323 12.34 7.64 14.15
CA PRO A 323 10.97 7.91 14.57
C PRO A 323 10.24 8.72 13.48
N GLN A 324 9.09 8.23 13.08
CA GLN A 324 8.16 8.92 12.20
C GLN A 324 6.74 8.83 12.76
N ARG A 325 5.87 9.75 12.34
CA ARG A 325 4.44 9.65 12.69
C ARG A 325 3.83 8.49 11.92
N MET A 326 3.01 7.69 12.59
CA MET A 326 2.26 6.63 11.93
C MET A 326 1.36 7.22 10.84
N GLU A 327 1.39 6.60 9.68
CA GLU A 327 0.48 6.91 8.58
C GLU A 327 -0.78 6.04 8.69
N PRO A 328 -1.93 6.49 8.18
CA PRO A 328 -3.09 5.64 8.04
C PRO A 328 -2.79 4.43 7.15
N TYR A 329 -3.30 3.27 7.51
CA TYR A 329 -3.11 2.02 6.75
C TYR A 329 -4.42 1.29 6.55
N TYR A 330 -4.50 0.56 5.44
CA TYR A 330 -5.65 -0.29 5.10
C TYR A 330 -5.50 -1.67 5.72
N ILE A 331 -6.61 -2.21 6.21
CA ILE A 331 -6.67 -3.55 6.77
C ILE A 331 -8.06 -4.16 6.56
N ILE A 332 -8.10 -5.47 6.32
CA ILE A 332 -9.35 -6.24 6.38
C ILE A 332 -9.51 -6.78 7.79
N THR A 333 -10.54 -6.35 8.49
CA THR A 333 -10.85 -6.82 9.85
C THR A 333 -12.34 -6.66 10.15
N LYS A 334 -12.80 -7.30 11.22
CA LYS A 334 -14.15 -7.08 11.77
C LYS A 334 -14.13 -5.90 12.72
N LEU A 335 -15.11 -5.03 12.57
CA LEU A 335 -15.41 -4.04 13.61
C LEU A 335 -16.02 -4.74 14.82
N PRO A 336 -15.75 -4.27 16.04
CA PRO A 336 -16.46 -4.75 17.23
C PRO A 336 -17.98 -4.69 17.02
N GLU A 337 -18.69 -5.76 17.38
CA GLU A 337 -20.16 -5.93 17.22
C GLU A 337 -20.63 -6.18 15.77
N GLU A 338 -19.74 -6.23 14.78
CA GLU A 338 -20.08 -6.57 13.40
C GLU A 338 -19.75 -8.06 13.11
N GLU A 339 -20.54 -8.68 12.24
CA GLU A 339 -20.31 -10.10 11.88
C GLU A 339 -19.39 -10.28 10.67
N ARG A 340 -19.27 -9.25 9.83
CA ARG A 340 -18.54 -9.30 8.56
C ARG A 340 -17.18 -8.61 8.66
N GLU A 341 -16.23 -9.14 7.94
CA GLU A 341 -14.97 -8.46 7.68
C GLU A 341 -15.19 -7.31 6.68
N GLU A 342 -14.53 -6.20 6.93
CA GLU A 342 -14.55 -5.02 6.07
C GLU A 342 -13.14 -4.52 5.80
N PHE A 343 -12.96 -3.93 4.65
CA PHE A 343 -11.76 -3.19 4.32
C PHE A 343 -11.86 -1.80 4.96
N LEU A 344 -10.93 -1.49 5.84
CA LEU A 344 -10.93 -0.29 6.67
C LEU A 344 -9.64 0.50 6.45
N LEU A 345 -9.73 1.82 6.43
CA LEU A 345 -8.58 2.70 6.59
C LEU A 345 -8.53 3.16 8.05
N MET A 346 -7.43 2.92 8.76
CA MET A 346 -7.38 3.19 10.19
C MET A 346 -6.09 3.90 10.65
N VAL A 347 -6.18 4.52 11.83
CA VAL A 347 -5.06 5.12 12.55
C VAL A 347 -5.29 5.04 14.05
N PRO A 348 -4.25 4.67 14.84
CA PRO A 348 -4.34 4.69 16.30
C PRO A 348 -4.21 6.09 16.89
N TYR A 349 -4.62 6.24 18.17
CA TYR A 349 -4.43 7.44 18.97
C TYR A 349 -3.81 7.15 20.31
N THR A 350 -2.97 8.08 20.77
CA THR A 350 -2.47 8.18 22.15
C THR A 350 -2.89 9.51 22.75
N PRO A 351 -2.97 9.66 24.08
CA PRO A 351 -3.09 10.97 24.68
C PRO A 351 -1.87 11.84 24.37
N ALA A 352 -2.05 13.14 24.24
CA ALA A 352 -0.92 14.05 24.12
C ALA A 352 0.05 13.87 25.30
N ASN A 353 1.35 13.79 25.02
CA ASN A 353 2.41 13.56 25.99
C ASN A 353 2.40 12.20 26.74
N LYS A 354 1.72 11.20 26.22
CA LYS A 354 1.74 9.81 26.72
C LYS A 354 1.76 8.85 25.55
N ASP A 355 2.44 7.73 25.74
CA ASP A 355 2.64 6.74 24.69
C ASP A 355 1.69 5.53 24.78
N ASN A 356 0.76 5.49 25.75
CA ASN A 356 -0.24 4.43 25.85
C ASN A 356 -1.38 4.65 24.86
N MET A 357 -1.92 3.55 24.30
CA MET A 357 -3.10 3.62 23.42
C MET A 357 -4.33 4.12 24.16
N ILE A 358 -5.11 4.95 23.52
CA ILE A 358 -6.40 5.45 24.04
C ILE A 358 -7.57 5.12 23.13
N GLY A 359 -7.33 4.89 21.88
CA GLY A 359 -8.36 4.56 20.89
C GLY A 359 -7.81 4.46 19.48
N TRP A 360 -8.70 4.26 18.54
CA TRP A 360 -8.40 4.26 17.12
C TRP A 360 -9.59 4.77 16.31
N LEU A 361 -9.29 5.37 15.17
CA LEU A 361 -10.26 5.83 14.18
C LEU A 361 -10.15 4.94 12.96
N ALA A 362 -11.29 4.56 12.41
CA ALA A 362 -11.36 3.89 11.12
C ALA A 362 -12.40 4.54 10.20
N ALA A 363 -12.14 4.48 8.91
CA ALA A 363 -13.10 4.76 7.86
C ALA A 363 -13.50 3.46 7.15
N ARG A 364 -14.80 3.24 6.99
CA ARG A 364 -15.36 2.06 6.31
C ARG A 364 -15.23 2.23 4.80
N CYS A 365 -14.74 1.20 4.14
CA CYS A 365 -14.54 1.18 2.68
C CYS A 365 -15.54 0.29 1.94
N ASP A 366 -16.31 -0.53 2.65
CA ASP A 366 -17.18 -1.55 2.03
C ASP A 366 -18.66 -1.32 2.32
N GLY A 367 -19.49 -1.83 1.42
CA GLY A 367 -20.93 -1.96 1.58
C GLY A 367 -21.69 -0.64 1.83
N ASP A 368 -22.80 -0.75 2.54
CA ASP A 368 -23.68 0.39 2.86
C ASP A 368 -23.04 1.36 3.87
N GLY A 369 -22.02 0.89 4.60
CA GLY A 369 -21.26 1.70 5.55
C GLY A 369 -20.13 2.53 4.93
N TYR A 370 -19.95 2.48 3.61
CA TYR A 370 -18.89 3.25 2.94
C TYR A 370 -18.93 4.72 3.33
N GLY A 371 -17.79 5.22 3.82
CA GLY A 371 -17.64 6.62 4.19
C GLY A 371 -17.94 6.94 5.66
N ASP A 372 -18.48 5.99 6.43
CA ASP A 372 -18.67 6.16 7.85
C ASP A 372 -17.33 6.14 8.59
N LEU A 373 -17.18 7.08 9.51
CA LEU A 373 -16.05 7.13 10.43
C LEU A 373 -16.46 6.54 11.76
N VAL A 374 -15.75 5.52 12.21
CA VAL A 374 -15.97 4.87 13.50
C VAL A 374 -14.78 5.10 14.41
N VAL A 375 -15.06 5.39 15.68
CA VAL A 375 -14.03 5.59 16.71
C VAL A 375 -14.27 4.63 17.85
N TYR A 376 -13.24 3.89 18.20
CA TYR A 376 -13.24 3.03 19.36
C TYR A 376 -12.33 3.58 20.43
N THR A 377 -12.88 3.78 21.62
CA THR A 377 -12.13 4.21 22.80
C THR A 377 -11.81 3.01 23.67
N LEU A 378 -10.57 2.95 24.11
CA LEU A 378 -10.12 1.87 24.98
C LEU A 378 -10.45 2.16 26.45
N PRO A 379 -10.70 1.12 27.27
CA PRO A 379 -10.95 1.29 28.69
C PRO A 379 -9.78 1.98 29.40
N LYS A 380 -10.07 3.02 30.17
CA LYS A 380 -9.02 3.81 30.89
C LYS A 380 -8.40 3.06 32.08
N ASP A 381 -9.00 1.98 32.52
CA ASP A 381 -8.54 1.10 33.60
C ASP A 381 -7.55 0.02 33.13
N LYS A 382 -7.42 -0.18 31.83
CA LYS A 382 -6.44 -1.09 31.23
C LYS A 382 -5.28 -0.32 30.60
N LEU A 383 -4.06 -0.69 30.95
CA LEU A 383 -2.87 -0.17 30.27
C LEU A 383 -2.67 -0.95 28.97
N ILE A 384 -2.95 -0.30 27.83
CA ILE A 384 -2.66 -0.84 26.51
C ILE A 384 -1.45 -0.08 25.96
N PHE A 385 -0.39 -0.79 25.64
CA PHE A 385 0.84 -0.17 25.14
C PHE A 385 0.58 0.50 23.78
N GLY A 386 1.08 1.71 23.62
CA GLY A 386 1.11 2.34 22.31
C GLY A 386 2.35 1.96 21.51
N PRO A 387 2.43 2.34 20.24
CA PRO A 387 3.51 1.97 19.34
C PRO A 387 4.90 2.25 19.90
N MET A 388 5.20 3.46 20.35
CA MET A 388 6.52 3.81 20.90
C MET A 388 6.88 3.06 22.19
N GLN A 389 5.88 2.70 23.02
CA GLN A 389 6.12 1.87 24.19
C GLN A 389 6.47 0.44 23.79
N LEU A 390 5.84 -0.05 22.73
CA LEU A 390 6.16 -1.36 22.20
C LEU A 390 7.56 -1.39 21.58
N GLU A 391 7.91 -0.38 20.78
CA GLU A 391 9.25 -0.22 20.23
C GLU A 391 10.33 -0.25 21.33
N ALA A 392 10.13 0.53 22.42
CA ALA A 392 11.03 0.51 23.55
C ALA A 392 11.12 -0.89 24.21
N ARG A 393 10.04 -1.66 24.24
CA ARG A 393 10.05 -3.03 24.78
C ARG A 393 10.76 -4.02 23.86
N ILE A 394 10.64 -3.86 22.55
CA ILE A 394 11.38 -4.63 21.56
C ILE A 394 12.88 -4.41 21.78
N ASP A 395 13.32 -3.15 21.89
CA ASP A 395 14.72 -2.80 22.10
C ASP A 395 15.27 -3.25 23.47
N GLN A 396 14.42 -3.37 24.49
CA GLN A 396 14.79 -3.87 25.83
C GLN A 396 14.91 -5.39 25.88
N GLN A 397 14.37 -6.12 24.90
CA GLN A 397 14.53 -7.57 24.86
C GLN A 397 15.92 -7.97 24.36
N THR A 398 16.74 -8.51 25.23
CA THR A 398 18.15 -8.83 24.97
C THR A 398 18.33 -9.74 23.75
N GLU A 399 17.46 -10.73 23.56
CA GLU A 399 17.53 -11.63 22.39
C GLU A 399 17.30 -10.88 21.09
N ILE A 400 16.25 -10.04 21.03
CA ILE A 400 15.89 -9.29 19.83
C ILE A 400 16.94 -8.22 19.56
N SER A 401 17.26 -7.39 20.54
CA SER A 401 18.23 -6.30 20.42
C SER A 401 19.62 -6.80 20.01
N SER A 402 20.06 -7.94 20.58
CA SER A 402 21.34 -8.56 20.20
C SER A 402 21.35 -9.04 18.76
N GLN A 403 20.25 -9.65 18.28
CA GLN A 403 20.15 -10.13 16.90
C GLN A 403 20.09 -8.96 15.90
N LEU A 404 19.27 -7.93 16.16
CA LEU A 404 19.20 -6.73 15.32
C LEU A 404 20.57 -6.04 15.23
N SER A 405 21.26 -5.90 16.37
CA SER A 405 22.62 -5.32 16.43
C SER A 405 23.65 -6.16 15.67
N LEU A 406 23.56 -7.48 15.75
CA LEU A 406 24.46 -8.38 15.02
C LEU A 406 24.25 -8.28 13.50
N TRP A 407 23.01 -8.22 13.05
CA TRP A 407 22.68 -8.09 11.63
C TRP A 407 23.03 -6.72 11.05
N GLY A 408 22.99 -5.66 11.84
CA GLY A 408 23.43 -4.32 11.44
C GLY A 408 24.95 -4.13 11.36
N GLN A 409 25.75 -5.20 11.65
CA GLN A 409 27.19 -5.17 11.55
C GLN A 409 27.68 -5.91 10.30
N GLY A 410 28.78 -5.47 9.73
CA GLY A 410 29.50 -6.26 8.71
C GLY A 410 28.96 -6.17 7.28
N GLY A 411 28.39 -5.02 6.89
CA GLY A 411 27.96 -4.77 5.49
C GLY A 411 26.54 -5.17 5.18
N SER A 412 25.67 -5.23 6.20
CA SER A 412 24.23 -5.36 6.04
C SER A 412 23.48 -4.27 6.82
N GLU A 413 22.33 -3.88 6.31
CA GLU A 413 21.40 -2.93 6.92
C GLU A 413 20.14 -3.66 7.38
N VAL A 414 19.74 -3.41 8.62
CA VAL A 414 18.46 -3.87 9.15
C VAL A 414 17.42 -2.80 8.87
N ILE A 415 16.36 -3.15 8.18
CA ILE A 415 15.24 -2.26 7.91
C ILE A 415 14.06 -2.73 8.77
N ARG A 416 13.70 -1.93 9.75
CA ARG A 416 12.46 -2.10 10.50
C ARG A 416 11.32 -1.55 9.65
N GLY A 417 10.31 -2.38 9.37
CA GLY A 417 9.12 -1.97 8.63
C GLY A 417 8.12 -1.24 9.52
N ASN A 418 7.00 -0.83 8.95
CA ASN A 418 5.94 -0.16 9.70
C ASN A 418 5.35 -1.10 10.75
N LEU A 419 5.09 -0.55 11.93
CA LEU A 419 4.40 -1.25 13.00
C LEU A 419 2.88 -1.21 12.78
N LEU A 420 2.29 -2.36 12.49
CA LEU A 420 0.83 -2.50 12.37
C LEU A 420 0.22 -2.77 13.75
N ALA A 421 -0.74 -1.94 14.16
CA ALA A 421 -1.55 -2.16 15.36
C ALA A 421 -2.93 -2.68 14.93
N ILE A 422 -3.15 -3.98 15.06
CA ILE A 422 -4.35 -4.67 14.60
C ILE A 422 -5.32 -4.81 15.79
N PRO A 423 -6.50 -4.19 15.77
CA PRO A 423 -7.46 -4.31 16.85
C PRO A 423 -8.03 -5.72 16.91
N ILE A 424 -7.99 -6.31 18.10
CA ILE A 424 -8.59 -7.61 18.39
C ILE A 424 -9.43 -7.45 19.67
N GLU A 425 -10.74 -7.39 19.52
CA GLU A 425 -11.69 -7.13 20.60
C GLU A 425 -11.31 -5.90 21.45
N SER A 426 -10.90 -6.09 22.69
CA SER A 426 -10.50 -5.02 23.62
C SER A 426 -8.98 -4.83 23.72
N SER A 427 -8.18 -5.37 22.77
CA SER A 427 -6.72 -5.35 22.80
C SER A 427 -6.16 -5.11 21.39
N PHE A 428 -4.83 -5.14 21.28
CA PHE A 428 -4.13 -5.02 20.00
C PHE A 428 -3.11 -6.13 19.81
N LEU A 429 -3.08 -6.67 18.61
CA LEU A 429 -1.95 -7.42 18.08
C LEU A 429 -1.07 -6.46 17.32
N TYR A 430 0.19 -6.39 17.70
CA TYR A 430 1.20 -5.58 16.99
C TYR A 430 2.06 -6.48 16.13
N VAL A 431 2.32 -6.05 14.90
CA VAL A 431 3.13 -6.81 13.94
C VAL A 431 4.13 -5.86 13.28
N GLU A 432 5.40 -6.18 13.37
CA GLU A 432 6.49 -5.41 12.77
C GLU A 432 7.39 -6.36 11.96
N PRO A 433 7.49 -6.18 10.63
CA PRO A 433 8.38 -6.96 9.79
C PRO A 433 9.81 -6.40 9.84
N ILE A 434 10.79 -7.30 9.91
CA ILE A 434 12.21 -6.97 9.90
C ILE A 434 12.85 -7.48 8.61
N TYR A 435 13.38 -6.55 7.82
CA TYR A 435 14.07 -6.86 6.58
C TYR A 435 15.58 -6.71 6.74
N LEU A 436 16.32 -7.50 5.97
CA LEU A 436 17.76 -7.43 5.89
C LEU A 436 18.18 -7.13 4.44
N GLN A 437 19.02 -6.12 4.27
CA GLN A 437 19.57 -5.75 2.98
C GLN A 437 21.10 -5.68 3.06
N ALA A 438 21.81 -6.28 2.10
CA ALA A 438 23.25 -6.14 2.03
C ALA A 438 23.63 -4.72 1.56
N THR A 439 24.53 -4.05 2.30
CA THR A 439 25.15 -2.80 1.89
C THR A 439 26.41 -3.13 1.11
N GLN A 440 26.36 -3.07 -0.22
CA GLN A 440 27.57 -3.17 -1.03
C GLN A 440 28.28 -1.82 -1.04
N GLU A 441 29.36 -1.68 -0.28
CA GLU A 441 30.35 -0.66 -0.56
C GLU A 441 31.00 -1.01 -1.91
N LEU A 442 30.57 -0.36 -2.97
CA LEU A 442 31.32 -0.38 -4.22
C LEU A 442 32.61 0.41 -3.97
N ASP A 443 33.70 -0.31 -3.78
CA ASP A 443 35.06 0.27 -3.80
C ASP A 443 35.15 1.25 -4.97
N GLN A 444 35.34 2.52 -4.66
CA GLN A 444 35.67 3.49 -5.67
C GLN A 444 37.03 3.05 -6.25
N PRO A 445 37.18 2.88 -7.56
CA PRO A 445 38.50 2.64 -8.12
C PRO A 445 39.38 3.84 -7.71
N GLN A 446 40.41 3.55 -6.90
CA GLN A 446 41.44 4.52 -6.57
C GLN A 446 42.01 5.02 -7.92
N GLN A 447 41.72 6.28 -8.23
CA GLN A 447 42.44 6.98 -9.26
C GLN A 447 43.89 7.06 -8.77
N PHE A 448 44.74 6.22 -9.34
CA PHE A 448 46.20 6.41 -9.28
C PHE A 448 46.50 7.75 -9.95
N GLY A 449 46.57 8.80 -9.15
CA GLY A 449 47.14 10.07 -9.57
C GLY A 449 48.63 9.93 -9.65
N GLY A 450 49.15 9.84 -10.87
CA GLY A 450 50.58 10.11 -11.15
C GLY A 450 50.85 11.58 -10.83
N GLY A 451 51.87 11.79 -10.01
CA GLY A 451 52.30 13.09 -9.55
C GLY A 451 52.86 13.98 -10.64
N GLN A 452 52.82 15.25 -10.38
CA GLN A 452 53.97 16.18 -10.51
C GLN A 452 53.64 17.52 -9.87
N ASP A 453 54.66 17.99 -9.18
CA ASP A 453 54.76 19.22 -8.41
C ASP A 453 54.36 20.47 -9.21
N ASP A 454 53.78 21.46 -8.50
CA ASP A 454 54.32 22.81 -8.46
C ASP A 454 53.53 23.75 -7.52
N GLU A 455 54.27 24.59 -6.89
CA GLU A 455 54.19 25.57 -5.84
C GLU A 455 52.96 26.50 -5.74
N GLU A 456 52.66 26.84 -4.48
CA GLU A 456 52.23 28.12 -3.88
C GLU A 456 51.16 28.99 -4.56
N ASP A 457 50.03 29.11 -3.91
CA ASP A 457 49.51 30.42 -3.49
C ASP A 457 48.39 30.30 -2.41
N GLY A 458 48.52 31.13 -1.38
CA GLY A 458 47.64 31.13 -0.22
C GLY A 458 46.29 31.84 -0.50
N GLY A 459 45.22 31.11 -0.44
CA GLY A 459 43.87 31.63 -0.53
C GLY A 459 42.87 30.75 0.23
N GLN A 460 42.33 31.31 1.30
CA GLN A 460 41.24 30.72 2.07
C GLN A 460 40.04 30.36 1.16
N ARG A 461 39.86 29.08 0.86
CA ARG A 461 38.64 28.57 0.22
C ARG A 461 37.70 28.08 1.28
N GLN A 462 36.59 28.79 1.41
CA GLN A 462 35.36 28.31 2.06
C GLN A 462 35.00 26.96 1.45
N GLN A 463 34.85 25.94 2.31
CA GLN A 463 34.30 24.66 1.95
C GLN A 463 32.82 24.82 1.56
N GLN A 464 32.54 25.00 0.29
CA GLN A 464 31.21 24.77 -0.25
C GLN A 464 30.96 23.27 -0.21
N GLN A 465 29.99 22.87 0.64
CA GLN A 465 29.44 21.53 0.63
C GLN A 465 28.91 21.25 -0.79
N ARG A 466 29.55 20.31 -1.48
CA ARG A 466 29.04 19.76 -2.73
C ARG A 466 27.69 19.09 -2.42
N PRO A 467 26.64 19.28 -3.26
CA PRO A 467 25.42 18.49 -3.14
C PRO A 467 25.81 17.01 -3.26
N GLN A 468 25.45 16.23 -2.27
CA GLN A 468 25.50 14.77 -2.36
C GLN A 468 24.59 14.38 -3.53
N GLY A 469 25.17 13.80 -4.58
CA GLY A 469 24.41 13.17 -5.64
C GLY A 469 23.53 12.05 -5.07
N PRO A 470 22.47 11.66 -5.76
CA PRO A 470 21.57 10.62 -5.25
C PRO A 470 22.40 9.38 -4.92
N ALA A 471 22.24 8.88 -3.70
CA ALA A 471 22.83 7.63 -3.25
C ALA A 471 22.54 6.56 -4.30
N ARG A 472 23.56 5.88 -4.80
CA ARG A 472 23.36 4.75 -5.73
C ARG A 472 22.57 3.70 -4.95
N ALA A 473 21.40 3.36 -5.45
CA ALA A 473 20.58 2.30 -4.87
C ALA A 473 21.41 1.01 -4.77
N SER A 474 21.41 0.39 -3.60
CA SER A 474 21.97 -0.93 -3.41
C SER A 474 21.37 -1.90 -4.44
N THR A 475 22.18 -2.77 -5.02
CA THR A 475 21.69 -3.84 -5.91
C THR A 475 21.10 -5.01 -5.11
N ALA A 476 21.27 -5.03 -3.79
CA ALA A 476 20.74 -6.06 -2.91
C ALA A 476 19.24 -5.84 -2.69
N ILE A 477 18.47 -6.92 -2.75
CA ILE A 477 17.03 -6.93 -2.50
C ILE A 477 16.82 -7.05 -0.99
N PRO A 478 16.01 -6.21 -0.34
CA PRO A 478 15.60 -6.43 1.04
C PRO A 478 14.80 -7.73 1.16
N GLU A 479 15.22 -8.61 2.06
CA GLU A 479 14.55 -9.89 2.35
C GLU A 479 13.89 -9.82 3.72
N LEU A 480 12.64 -10.28 3.84
CA LEU A 480 11.98 -10.44 5.13
C LEU A 480 12.73 -11.51 5.92
N LYS A 481 13.33 -11.12 7.03
CA LYS A 481 14.15 -12.02 7.85
C LYS A 481 13.42 -12.53 9.08
N GLN A 482 12.65 -11.66 9.70
CA GLN A 482 11.87 -11.95 10.90
C GLN A 482 10.60 -11.11 10.94
N VAL A 483 9.65 -11.57 11.72
CA VAL A 483 8.46 -10.82 12.09
C VAL A 483 8.41 -10.73 13.60
N ILE A 484 8.34 -9.52 14.13
CA ILE A 484 8.09 -9.27 15.53
C ILE A 484 6.58 -9.19 15.73
N VAL A 485 6.08 -9.96 16.68
CA VAL A 485 4.66 -9.96 17.05
C VAL A 485 4.53 -9.72 18.54
N ALA A 486 3.63 -8.82 18.93
CA ALA A 486 3.39 -8.54 20.34
C ALA A 486 1.90 -8.54 20.68
N PHE A 487 1.56 -9.11 21.83
CA PHE A 487 0.21 -9.13 22.38
C PHE A 487 0.25 -9.16 23.91
N GLY A 488 -0.60 -8.37 24.57
CA GLY A 488 -0.71 -8.37 26.03
C GLY A 488 0.59 -8.09 26.81
N GLY A 489 1.57 -7.47 26.14
CA GLY A 489 2.89 -7.17 26.73
C GLY A 489 3.96 -8.25 26.55
N GLN A 490 3.64 -9.37 25.93
CA GLN A 490 4.62 -10.34 25.42
C GLN A 490 5.07 -9.94 24.03
N VAL A 491 6.37 -10.08 23.75
CA VAL A 491 6.97 -9.78 22.44
C VAL A 491 7.77 -11.00 22.00
N VAL A 492 7.58 -11.41 20.78
CA VAL A 492 8.31 -12.53 20.16
C VAL A 492 8.79 -12.15 18.77
N MET A 493 9.89 -12.72 18.34
CA MET A 493 10.44 -12.56 17.00
C MET A 493 10.68 -13.92 16.36
N ARG A 494 10.11 -14.18 15.19
CA ARG A 494 10.23 -15.46 14.45
C ARG A 494 10.33 -15.20 12.95
N PRO A 495 10.87 -16.17 12.17
CA PRO A 495 11.00 -16.06 10.72
C PRO A 495 9.67 -15.78 10.02
N THR A 496 8.56 -16.31 10.53
CA THR A 496 7.24 -16.12 9.97
C THR A 496 6.24 -15.60 10.99
N PHE A 497 5.20 -14.95 10.51
CA PHE A 497 4.09 -14.49 11.36
C PHE A 497 3.40 -15.65 12.08
N GLU A 498 3.20 -16.78 11.38
CA GLU A 498 2.57 -17.98 11.95
C GLU A 498 3.39 -18.55 13.12
N GLU A 499 4.71 -18.68 12.96
CA GLU A 499 5.60 -19.15 14.03
C GLU A 499 5.59 -18.23 15.25
N ALA A 500 5.53 -16.91 15.02
CA ALA A 500 5.43 -15.93 16.09
C ALA A 500 4.12 -16.08 16.87
N LEU A 501 2.99 -16.30 16.19
CA LEU A 501 1.71 -16.56 16.83
C LEU A 501 1.70 -17.87 17.63
N VAL A 502 2.27 -18.93 17.07
CA VAL A 502 2.42 -20.22 17.79
C VAL A 502 3.18 -20.03 19.09
N GLN A 503 4.27 -19.28 19.07
CA GLN A 503 5.04 -19.03 20.28
C GLN A 503 4.30 -18.14 21.29
N LEU A 504 3.62 -17.09 20.86
CA LEU A 504 2.87 -16.19 21.73
C LEU A 504 1.74 -16.90 22.48
N PHE A 505 1.03 -17.78 21.76
CA PHE A 505 -0.19 -18.41 22.27
C PHE A 505 0.00 -19.86 22.69
N GLY A 506 1.22 -20.40 22.63
CA GLY A 506 1.64 -21.57 23.38
C GLY A 506 1.20 -22.93 22.85
N ALA A 507 1.01 -23.09 21.56
CA ALA A 507 0.93 -24.43 20.95
C ALA A 507 2.36 -24.96 20.73
N GLY A 508 2.88 -25.62 21.75
CA GLY A 508 4.26 -26.05 21.81
C GLY A 508 4.73 -26.95 20.69
N ASP A 509 6.01 -27.06 20.55
CA ASP A 509 7.03 -27.94 19.97
C ASP A 509 6.61 -29.29 19.35
N ARG A 510 5.35 -29.69 19.31
CA ARG A 510 4.91 -31.03 18.82
C ARG A 510 4.28 -31.08 17.43
N LEU A 511 4.05 -29.96 16.78
CA LEU A 511 3.43 -29.94 15.45
C LEU A 511 4.41 -29.86 14.27
N LEU A 512 5.71 -29.72 14.52
CA LEU A 512 6.73 -29.63 13.46
C LEU A 512 7.44 -30.97 13.15
N THR A 513 7.21 -32.02 13.93
CA THR A 513 7.72 -33.36 13.60
C THR A 513 6.56 -34.27 13.21
N GLY A 514 6.26 -34.30 11.91
CA GLY A 514 5.42 -35.34 11.34
C GLY A 514 6.08 -36.69 11.48
N ASP A 515 5.66 -37.45 12.47
CA ASP A 515 5.93 -38.89 12.51
C ASP A 515 4.60 -39.63 12.62
N SER A 516 4.28 -40.28 11.53
CA SER A 516 3.18 -41.22 11.42
C SER A 516 3.63 -42.52 12.08
N ASP A 517 3.01 -42.99 13.14
CA ASP A 517 2.51 -44.36 13.19
C ASP A 517 1.76 -44.76 14.47
N GLN A 518 0.78 -45.59 14.22
CA GLN A 518 0.13 -46.59 15.07
C GLN A 518 -1.06 -46.20 15.94
N ARG A 519 -2.18 -46.69 15.40
CA ARG A 519 -3.44 -46.97 16.04
C ARG A 519 -3.30 -48.01 17.14
N GLU A 520 -3.87 -47.77 18.30
CA GLU A 520 -4.53 -48.84 19.08
C GLU A 520 -5.71 -48.29 19.86
N THR A 521 -6.85 -48.92 19.68
CA THR A 521 -8.07 -48.74 20.48
C THR A 521 -7.99 -49.53 21.77
N PRO A 522 -8.57 -49.07 22.88
CA PRO A 522 -9.39 -49.93 23.68
C PRO A 522 -10.72 -49.34 24.18
N GLN A 523 -11.58 -50.32 24.48
CA GLN A 523 -12.98 -50.23 24.87
C GLN A 523 -13.28 -49.68 26.27
N SER A 524 -14.46 -49.07 26.34
CA SER A 524 -15.51 -49.10 27.38
C SER A 524 -15.27 -48.75 28.83
N GLY A 525 -15.96 -47.71 29.25
CA GLY A 525 -16.95 -47.79 30.34
C GLY A 525 -16.54 -47.50 31.75
N ARG A 526 -16.94 -46.32 32.28
CA ARG A 526 -17.75 -46.11 33.46
C ARG A 526 -17.77 -44.65 33.93
N ASP A 527 -18.96 -44.14 34.21
CA ASP A 527 -19.20 -42.89 34.91
C ASP A 527 -18.34 -42.71 36.15
N LEU A 528 -17.86 -41.46 36.30
CA LEU A 528 -17.73 -40.75 37.59
C LEU A 528 -17.12 -39.36 37.32
N SER A 529 -17.73 -38.33 37.93
CA SER A 529 -17.26 -36.95 38.16
C SER A 529 -16.01 -36.51 37.35
N VAL A 530 -16.19 -35.65 36.36
CA VAL A 530 -15.19 -35.19 35.40
C VAL A 530 -14.13 -34.36 36.13
N VAL A 531 -13.07 -35.01 36.60
CA VAL A 531 -11.79 -34.37 36.74
C VAL A 531 -11.22 -34.31 35.30
N ARG A 532 -11.26 -33.13 34.68
CA ARG A 532 -10.66 -32.93 33.35
C ARG A 532 -9.17 -33.32 33.46
N SER A 533 -8.73 -34.28 32.64
CA SER A 533 -7.34 -34.68 32.63
C SER A 533 -6.47 -33.62 31.93
N ALA A 534 -5.19 -33.57 32.25
CA ALA A 534 -4.24 -32.69 31.51
C ALA A 534 -4.27 -32.96 29.99
N ALA A 535 -4.57 -34.19 29.57
CA ALA A 535 -4.75 -34.57 28.17
C ALA A 535 -5.99 -33.92 27.53
N ASP A 536 -7.12 -33.85 28.29
CA ASP A 536 -8.34 -33.21 27.79
C ASP A 536 -8.16 -31.69 27.64
N MET A 537 -7.47 -31.05 28.59
CA MET A 537 -7.13 -29.62 28.53
C MET A 537 -6.15 -29.30 27.40
N ALA A 538 -5.19 -30.19 27.14
CA ALA A 538 -4.28 -30.08 26.00
C ALA A 538 -5.03 -30.20 24.66
N ALA A 539 -5.96 -31.16 24.55
CA ALA A 539 -6.79 -31.34 23.36
C ALA A 539 -7.72 -30.13 23.12
N GLU A 540 -8.25 -29.52 24.19
CA GLU A 540 -9.07 -28.29 24.12
C GLU A 540 -8.21 -27.09 23.63
N ALA A 541 -6.98 -26.95 24.14
CA ALA A 541 -6.04 -25.95 23.67
C ALA A 541 -5.66 -26.14 22.18
N GLU A 542 -5.44 -27.38 21.77
CA GLU A 542 -5.17 -27.71 20.36
C GLU A 542 -6.35 -27.37 19.43
N LEU A 543 -7.59 -27.64 19.88
CA LEU A 543 -8.79 -27.29 19.13
C LEU A 543 -8.90 -25.77 18.92
N HIS A 544 -8.76 -25.01 20.03
CA HIS A 544 -8.82 -23.54 19.95
C HIS A 544 -7.70 -22.96 19.10
N TYR A 545 -6.49 -23.52 19.20
CA TYR A 545 -5.39 -23.14 18.30
C TYR A 545 -5.71 -23.38 16.83
N GLY A 546 -6.28 -24.57 16.51
CA GLY A 546 -6.71 -24.88 15.15
C GLY A 546 -7.78 -23.90 14.62
N ASN A 547 -8.67 -23.43 15.50
CA ASN A 547 -9.67 -22.43 15.17
C ASN A 547 -9.06 -21.04 14.99
N VAL A 548 -8.12 -20.63 15.85
CA VAL A 548 -7.31 -19.39 15.66
C VAL A 548 -6.65 -19.40 14.28
N ARG A 549 -5.99 -20.50 13.93
CA ARG A 549 -5.32 -20.63 12.64
C ARG A 549 -6.28 -20.49 11.46
N LYS A 550 -7.45 -21.16 11.52
CA LYS A 550 -8.49 -21.03 10.49
C LYS A 550 -9.02 -19.61 10.40
N ALA A 551 -9.31 -18.99 11.54
CA ALA A 551 -9.79 -17.63 11.60
C ALA A 551 -8.74 -16.64 11.01
N LEU A 552 -7.47 -16.79 11.35
CA LEU A 552 -6.39 -15.98 10.77
C LEU A 552 -6.20 -16.21 9.27
N GLN A 553 -6.33 -17.45 8.81
CA GLN A 553 -6.26 -17.77 7.38
C GLN A 553 -7.42 -17.20 6.57
N SER A 554 -8.60 -17.08 7.20
CA SER A 554 -9.80 -16.45 6.62
C SER A 554 -9.90 -14.96 6.93
N TRP A 555 -8.91 -14.35 7.61
CA TRP A 555 -8.92 -12.94 8.06
C TRP A 555 -10.04 -12.60 9.04
N ASP A 556 -10.67 -13.60 9.69
CA ASP A 556 -11.60 -13.40 10.79
C ASP A 556 -10.84 -13.02 12.08
N TRP A 557 -10.40 -11.78 12.15
CA TRP A 557 -9.64 -11.28 13.31
C TRP A 557 -10.42 -11.32 14.63
N PRO A 558 -11.71 -10.96 14.69
CA PRO A 558 -12.52 -11.15 15.89
C PRO A 558 -12.74 -12.62 16.26
N GLY A 559 -12.89 -13.50 15.28
CA GLY A 559 -12.95 -14.95 15.49
C GLY A 559 -11.63 -15.46 16.07
N ALA A 560 -10.52 -15.03 15.51
CA ALA A 560 -9.19 -15.32 16.03
C ALA A 560 -9.04 -14.82 17.47
N GLY A 561 -9.52 -13.62 17.80
CA GLY A 561 -9.48 -13.06 19.16
C GLY A 561 -10.23 -13.90 20.17
N ARG A 562 -11.47 -14.29 19.87
CA ARG A 562 -12.27 -15.17 20.76
C ARG A 562 -11.64 -16.53 20.99
N GLU A 563 -11.15 -17.13 19.91
CA GLU A 563 -10.46 -18.43 20.00
C GLU A 563 -9.11 -18.32 20.74
N MET A 564 -8.42 -17.18 20.61
CA MET A 564 -7.22 -16.88 21.39
C MET A 564 -7.49 -16.78 22.89
N GLU A 565 -8.56 -16.07 23.31
CA GLU A 565 -8.93 -16.00 24.74
C GLU A 565 -9.32 -17.38 25.30
N SER A 566 -9.98 -18.20 24.48
CA SER A 566 -10.32 -19.57 24.85
C SER A 566 -9.09 -20.44 24.95
N LEU A 567 -8.15 -20.29 24.03
CA LEU A 567 -6.85 -20.95 24.04
C LEU A 567 -6.04 -20.54 25.28
N GLU A 568 -6.00 -19.26 25.61
CA GLU A 568 -5.30 -18.77 26.79
C GLU A 568 -5.87 -19.34 28.09
N ARG A 569 -7.19 -19.46 28.18
CA ARG A 569 -7.86 -20.12 29.33
C ARG A 569 -7.46 -21.59 29.41
N ALA A 570 -7.58 -22.32 28.33
CA ALA A 570 -7.24 -23.74 28.28
C ALA A 570 -5.75 -23.99 28.68
N ILE A 571 -4.83 -23.14 28.22
CA ILE A 571 -3.42 -23.21 28.58
C ILE A 571 -3.19 -22.86 30.07
N ARG A 572 -3.92 -21.89 30.60
CA ARG A 572 -3.82 -21.52 32.03
C ARG A 572 -4.28 -22.66 32.93
N ASP A 573 -5.41 -23.28 32.58
CA ASP A 573 -5.96 -24.43 33.29
C ASP A 573 -5.00 -25.63 33.24
N LEU A 574 -4.43 -25.89 32.07
CA LEU A 574 -3.42 -26.93 31.87
C LEU A 574 -2.16 -26.69 32.71
N ARG A 575 -1.64 -25.44 32.75
CA ARG A 575 -0.49 -25.09 33.60
C ARG A 575 -0.79 -25.26 35.11
N GLN A 576 -2.00 -24.93 35.52
CA GLN A 576 -2.41 -25.10 36.91
C GLN A 576 -2.50 -26.58 37.30
N GLU A 577 -2.92 -27.44 36.37
CA GLU A 577 -2.97 -28.89 36.60
C GLU A 577 -1.57 -29.54 36.59
N LEU A 578 -0.70 -29.12 35.68
CA LEU A 578 0.68 -29.62 35.59
C LEU A 578 1.60 -29.10 36.73
N GLY A 579 1.24 -27.98 37.34
CA GLY A 579 1.97 -27.41 38.48
C GLY A 579 1.58 -27.98 39.86
N LYS A 580 0.61 -28.89 39.92
CA LYS A 580 0.26 -29.72 41.07
C LYS A 580 1.07 -31.00 41.09
#